data_ef07acf76ec535c9c3673fa807026f94
#
_entry.id   ef07acf76ec535c9c3673fa807026f94
#
_cell.length_a   1.000
_cell.length_b   1.000
_cell.length_c   1.000
_cell.angle_alpha   90.00
_cell.angle_beta   90.00
_cell.angle_gamma   90.00
#
_symmetry.space_group_name_H-M   'P 1'
#
loop_
_entity.id
_entity.type
_entity.pdbx_description
1 polymer ?
#
loop_
_entity_poly.entity_id
_entity_poly.type
_entity_poly.pdbx_seq_one_letter_code
_entity_poly.pdbx_strand_id
1 'polypeptide(L)'
;MSEVHGNPCKGCAVNCCIKMGLMLSSDDFNRHFKRHAEDLIIRRSNNIFVLLPKEGHACPHFENGGCGIYHERPIDCQVYPYVIRHVIEKRKKVKIVFHTRSDCPQKSILYALVKEAQARTLIVKFGKQLYGANKPIVVHREDSIVSQWLNRCDAAIYRRWNRLRKRLNGTSVDSK
;
A
#
# COMPACT_ATOMS: atom_id res chain seq x y z
N MET A 1 -9.90 -9.09 -30.01
CA MET A 1 -10.75 -9.90 -29.11
C MET A 1 -10.08 -9.87 -27.74
N SER A 2 -10.54 -9.02 -26.83
CA SER A 2 -10.05 -8.97 -25.46
C SER A 2 -10.71 -10.09 -24.68
N GLU A 3 -9.97 -11.15 -24.43
CA GLU A 3 -10.38 -12.16 -23.45
C GLU A 3 -10.64 -11.44 -22.13
N VAL A 4 -11.88 -11.47 -21.68
CA VAL A 4 -12.28 -11.03 -20.35
C VAL A 4 -11.64 -12.02 -19.38
N HIS A 5 -10.41 -11.76 -18.97
CA HIS A 5 -9.79 -12.52 -17.91
C HIS A 5 -10.65 -12.33 -16.66
N GLY A 6 -11.39 -13.36 -16.29
CA GLY A 6 -12.18 -13.38 -15.06
C GLY A 6 -11.34 -13.03 -13.85
N ASN A 7 -11.95 -12.72 -12.73
CA ASN A 7 -11.29 -12.40 -11.48
C ASN A 7 -10.43 -13.62 -11.00
N PRO A 8 -9.09 -13.59 -11.13
CA PRO A 8 -8.23 -14.74 -10.80
C PRO A 8 -8.18 -15.01 -9.28
N CYS A 9 -8.69 -14.09 -8.47
CA CYS A 9 -8.77 -14.25 -7.03
C CYS A 9 -10.06 -14.95 -6.56
N LYS A 10 -11.00 -15.19 -7.49
CA LYS A 10 -12.25 -15.89 -7.18
C LYS A 10 -11.95 -17.36 -6.83
N GLY A 11 -12.39 -17.80 -5.64
CA GLY A 11 -12.13 -19.15 -5.16
C GLY A 11 -10.70 -19.43 -4.69
N CYS A 12 -9.84 -18.40 -4.54
CA CYS A 12 -8.48 -18.57 -4.05
C CYS A 12 -8.47 -18.97 -2.56
N ALA A 13 -7.80 -20.09 -2.25
CA ALA A 13 -7.71 -20.63 -0.88
C ALA A 13 -6.94 -19.72 0.11
N VAL A 14 -6.04 -18.88 -0.38
CA VAL A 14 -5.19 -17.97 0.45
C VAL A 14 -5.77 -16.57 0.55
N ASN A 15 -6.94 -16.37 0.36
CA ASN A 15 -7.72 -15.16 0.50
C ASN A 15 -7.00 -13.93 1.08
N CYS A 16 -6.24 -13.21 0.24
CA CYS A 16 -5.46 -12.04 0.66
C CYS A 16 -6.36 -10.93 1.23
N CYS A 17 -7.63 -10.92 0.88
CA CYS A 17 -8.61 -9.97 1.39
C CYS A 17 -8.93 -10.15 2.87
N ILE A 18 -8.61 -11.31 3.46
CA ILE A 18 -8.75 -11.55 4.91
C ILE A 18 -7.58 -10.93 5.71
N LYS A 19 -6.40 -10.81 5.08
CA LYS A 19 -5.17 -10.32 5.73
C LYS A 19 -4.68 -9.03 5.08
N MET A 20 -5.56 -8.24 4.53
CA MET A 20 -5.17 -7.06 3.80
C MET A 20 -4.54 -5.99 4.70
N GLY A 21 -3.48 -5.36 4.16
CA GLY A 21 -3.05 -4.05 4.61
C GLY A 21 -3.00 -3.18 3.36
N LEU A 22 -3.93 -2.26 3.20
CA LEU A 22 -4.04 -1.41 2.00
C LEU A 22 -3.53 -0.02 2.27
N MET A 23 -2.76 0.52 1.32
CA MET A 23 -2.41 1.94 1.28
C MET A 23 -3.29 2.64 0.24
N LEU A 24 -4.07 3.61 0.69
CA LEU A 24 -5.05 4.30 -0.14
C LEU A 24 -4.79 5.80 -0.19
N SER A 25 -5.14 6.40 -1.32
CA SER A 25 -5.36 7.84 -1.42
C SER A 25 -6.66 8.23 -0.71
N SER A 26 -6.81 9.53 -0.43
CA SER A 26 -8.08 10.04 0.12
C SER A 26 -9.26 9.75 -0.81
N ASP A 27 -9.04 9.83 -2.12
CA ASP A 27 -10.09 9.58 -3.12
C ASP A 27 -10.53 8.12 -3.13
N ASP A 28 -9.56 7.17 -3.11
CA ASP A 28 -9.86 5.74 -3.05
C ASP A 28 -10.54 5.36 -1.74
N PHE A 29 -10.09 5.96 -0.61
CA PHE A 29 -10.74 5.75 0.68
C PHE A 29 -12.19 6.24 0.67
N ASN A 30 -12.42 7.47 0.24
CA ASN A 30 -13.76 8.06 0.22
C ASN A 30 -14.71 7.30 -0.71
N ARG A 31 -14.21 6.85 -1.87
CA ARG A 31 -14.98 6.13 -2.88
C ARG A 31 -15.40 4.74 -2.43
N HIS A 32 -14.47 3.99 -1.84
CA HIS A 32 -14.67 2.55 -1.64
C HIS A 32 -14.82 2.14 -0.17
N PHE A 33 -14.22 2.85 0.79
CA PHE A 33 -14.09 2.35 2.16
C PHE A 33 -14.75 3.22 3.23
N LYS A 34 -15.08 4.46 2.94
CA LYS A 34 -15.66 5.40 3.92
C LYS A 34 -16.93 4.84 4.58
N ARG A 35 -17.78 4.16 3.81
CA ARG A 35 -19.04 3.55 4.31
C ARG A 35 -18.83 2.33 5.21
N HIS A 36 -17.65 1.75 5.17
CA HIS A 36 -17.24 0.55 5.92
C HIS A 36 -16.21 0.88 6.99
N ALA A 37 -16.08 2.13 7.39
CA ALA A 37 -15.03 2.57 8.31
C ALA A 37 -15.15 1.90 9.69
N GLU A 38 -16.35 1.52 10.10
CA GLU A 38 -16.63 0.82 11.36
C GLU A 38 -16.04 -0.60 11.42
N ASP A 39 -15.88 -1.27 10.27
CA ASP A 39 -15.33 -2.64 10.17
C ASP A 39 -13.81 -2.65 10.03
N LEU A 40 -13.18 -1.48 9.99
CA LEU A 40 -11.78 -1.31 9.65
C LEU A 40 -11.00 -0.62 10.76
N ILE A 41 -9.73 -1.01 10.88
CA ILE A 41 -8.71 -0.24 11.59
C ILE A 41 -8.11 0.73 10.59
N ILE A 42 -8.31 2.02 10.81
CA ILE A 42 -7.87 3.07 9.91
C ILE A 42 -6.72 3.84 10.57
N ARG A 43 -5.58 3.86 9.91
CA ARG A 43 -4.44 4.71 10.29
C ARG A 43 -4.23 5.74 9.19
N ARG A 44 -4.12 7.01 9.57
CA ARG A 44 -3.82 8.09 8.64
C ARG A 44 -2.41 8.62 8.88
N SER A 45 -1.64 8.73 7.81
CA SER A 45 -0.32 9.35 7.83
C SER A 45 -0.18 10.24 6.60
N ASN A 46 -0.07 11.55 6.82
CA ASN A 46 -0.08 12.56 5.75
C ASN A 46 -1.31 12.36 4.82
N ASN A 47 -1.07 12.06 3.54
CA ASN A 47 -2.10 11.86 2.52
C ASN A 47 -2.47 10.38 2.29
N ILE A 48 -2.00 9.48 3.16
CA ILE A 48 -2.16 8.03 3.02
C ILE A 48 -3.10 7.53 4.11
N PHE A 49 -4.08 6.74 3.70
CA PHE A 49 -4.86 5.90 4.60
C PHE A 49 -4.28 4.49 4.56
N VAL A 50 -3.96 3.93 5.71
CA VAL A 50 -3.60 2.52 5.85
C VAL A 50 -4.77 1.81 6.50
N LEU A 51 -5.37 0.87 5.78
CA LEU A 51 -6.52 0.11 6.23
C LEU A 51 -6.11 -1.32 6.58
N LEU A 52 -6.62 -1.79 7.70
CA LEU A 52 -6.54 -3.19 8.14
C LEU A 52 -7.95 -3.63 8.53
N PRO A 53 -8.38 -4.86 8.21
CA PRO A 53 -9.63 -5.38 8.74
C PRO A 53 -9.52 -5.54 10.25
N LYS A 54 -10.60 -5.36 10.98
CA LYS A 54 -10.68 -5.75 12.39
C LYS A 54 -10.56 -7.26 12.52
N GLU A 55 -10.21 -7.73 13.71
CA GLU A 55 -10.10 -9.15 13.99
C GLU A 55 -11.40 -9.90 13.67
N GLY A 56 -11.28 -11.01 12.96
CA GLY A 56 -12.44 -11.79 12.47
C GLY A 56 -13.13 -11.23 11.22
N HIS A 57 -12.71 -10.05 10.73
CA HIS A 57 -13.28 -9.43 9.52
C HIS A 57 -12.37 -9.62 8.31
N ALA A 58 -12.96 -9.51 7.14
CA ALA A 58 -12.27 -9.45 5.86
C ALA A 58 -12.38 -8.03 5.25
N CYS A 59 -11.80 -7.83 4.07
CA CYS A 59 -12.10 -6.66 3.25
C CYS A 59 -13.61 -6.51 3.05
N PRO A 60 -14.21 -5.33 3.25
CA PRO A 60 -15.65 -5.13 3.08
C PRO A 60 -16.17 -5.48 1.67
N HIS A 61 -15.29 -5.47 0.69
CA HIS A 61 -15.61 -5.85 -0.70
C HIS A 61 -15.31 -7.32 -1.01
N PHE A 62 -15.00 -8.12 0.01
CA PHE A 62 -14.82 -9.54 -0.16
C PHE A 62 -16.18 -10.26 -0.09
N GLU A 63 -16.64 -10.74 -1.23
CA GLU A 63 -17.92 -11.42 -1.38
C GLU A 63 -17.80 -12.61 -2.33
N ASN A 64 -18.58 -13.66 -2.11
CA ASN A 64 -18.65 -14.84 -2.98
C ASN A 64 -17.27 -15.42 -3.37
N GLY A 65 -16.30 -15.39 -2.43
CA GLY A 65 -14.95 -15.90 -2.63
C GLY A 65 -14.05 -15.02 -3.50
N GLY A 66 -14.41 -13.75 -3.74
CA GLY A 66 -13.64 -12.84 -4.57
C GLY A 66 -13.81 -11.36 -4.18
N CYS A 67 -13.34 -10.47 -5.03
CA CYS A 67 -13.47 -9.03 -4.85
C CYS A 67 -14.66 -8.51 -5.66
N GLY A 68 -15.68 -7.95 -4.99
CA GLY A 68 -16.88 -7.39 -5.62
C GLY A 68 -16.60 -6.14 -6.46
N ILE A 69 -15.56 -5.40 -6.13
CA ILE A 69 -15.13 -4.21 -6.89
C ILE A 69 -13.87 -4.48 -7.75
N TYR A 70 -13.71 -5.71 -8.26
CA TYR A 70 -12.46 -6.13 -8.93
C TYR A 70 -11.98 -5.16 -10.01
N HIS A 71 -12.87 -4.62 -10.82
CA HIS A 71 -12.55 -3.72 -11.93
C HIS A 71 -12.28 -2.27 -11.47
N GLU A 72 -12.84 -1.86 -10.33
CA GLU A 72 -12.73 -0.52 -9.76
C GLU A 72 -11.83 -0.48 -8.53
N ARG A 73 -11.15 -1.58 -8.25
CA ARG A 73 -10.32 -1.71 -7.05
C ARG A 73 -9.24 -0.61 -6.97
N PRO A 74 -8.87 -0.18 -5.76
CA PRO A 74 -7.81 0.80 -5.54
C PRO A 74 -6.49 0.41 -6.19
N ILE A 75 -5.63 1.40 -6.45
CA ILE A 75 -4.35 1.16 -7.12
C ILE A 75 -3.49 0.13 -6.36
N ASP A 76 -3.46 0.16 -5.04
CA ASP A 76 -2.70 -0.82 -4.23
C ASP A 76 -3.17 -2.27 -4.47
N CYS A 77 -4.47 -2.46 -4.71
CA CYS A 77 -5.01 -3.76 -5.13
C CYS A 77 -4.74 -4.08 -6.61
N GLN A 78 -4.70 -3.05 -7.47
CA GLN A 78 -4.46 -3.24 -8.91
C GLN A 78 -3.02 -3.69 -9.21
N VAL A 79 -2.06 -3.19 -8.43
CA VAL A 79 -0.64 -3.55 -8.63
C VAL A 79 -0.28 -4.95 -8.13
N TYR A 80 -1.17 -5.62 -7.38
CA TYR A 80 -0.91 -6.96 -6.90
C TYR A 80 -0.57 -7.93 -8.07
N PRO A 81 0.47 -8.75 -8.00
CA PRO A 81 1.20 -9.26 -6.83
C PRO A 81 2.39 -8.41 -6.35
N TYR A 82 2.53 -7.20 -6.86
CA TYR A 82 3.49 -6.24 -6.33
C TYR A 82 2.84 -5.49 -5.17
N VAL A 83 3.56 -5.30 -4.08
CA VAL A 83 3.05 -4.70 -2.85
C VAL A 83 3.83 -3.43 -2.56
N ILE A 84 3.13 -2.31 -2.40
CA ILE A 84 3.72 -1.05 -1.96
C ILE A 84 4.11 -1.21 -0.48
N ARG A 85 5.38 -1.00 -0.17
CA ARG A 85 5.92 -1.19 1.17
C ARG A 85 6.14 0.10 1.93
N HIS A 86 6.74 1.07 1.23
CA HIS A 86 7.07 2.35 1.81
C HIS A 86 6.77 3.47 0.84
N VAL A 87 6.19 4.54 1.37
CA VAL A 87 6.05 5.82 0.68
C VAL A 87 6.82 6.84 1.52
N ILE A 88 7.91 7.35 0.97
CA ILE A 88 8.85 8.24 1.67
C ILE A 88 8.83 9.59 0.96
N GLU A 89 8.24 10.57 1.62
CA GLU A 89 8.27 11.94 1.15
C GLU A 89 9.62 12.58 1.46
N LYS A 90 10.26 13.13 0.43
CA LYS A 90 11.44 13.98 0.53
C LYS A 90 11.13 15.37 -0.02
N ARG A 91 11.93 16.38 0.34
CA ARG A 91 11.70 17.77 -0.05
C ARG A 91 11.42 17.95 -1.55
N LYS A 92 12.22 17.30 -2.41
CA LYS A 92 12.14 17.48 -3.89
C LYS A 92 11.45 16.33 -4.62
N LYS A 93 11.20 15.18 -3.98
CA LYS A 93 10.65 13.99 -4.62
C LYS A 93 9.97 13.06 -3.62
N VAL A 94 9.16 12.16 -4.12
CA VAL A 94 8.60 11.03 -3.34
C VAL A 94 9.28 9.75 -3.82
N LYS A 95 9.78 8.96 -2.89
CA LYS A 95 10.29 7.61 -3.15
C LYS A 95 9.22 6.59 -2.74
N ILE A 96 8.81 5.74 -3.67
CA ILE A 96 7.92 4.62 -3.39
C ILE A 96 8.69 3.33 -3.59
N VAL A 97 8.69 2.49 -2.56
CA VAL A 97 9.35 1.19 -2.56
C VAL A 97 8.29 0.10 -2.62
N PHE A 98 8.45 -0.82 -3.55
CA PHE A 98 7.58 -1.98 -3.69
C PHE A 98 8.40 -3.27 -3.78
N HIS A 99 7.79 -4.40 -3.49
CA HIS A 99 8.39 -5.73 -3.65
C HIS A 99 7.39 -6.69 -4.28
N THR A 100 7.89 -7.83 -4.72
CA THR A 100 7.05 -8.92 -5.22
C THR A 100 6.62 -9.83 -4.08
N ARG A 101 5.36 -10.24 -4.08
CA ARG A 101 4.84 -11.20 -3.11
C ARG A 101 5.06 -12.62 -3.62
N SER A 102 5.81 -13.42 -2.87
CA SER A 102 6.18 -14.79 -3.25
C SER A 102 5.17 -15.86 -2.79
N ASP A 103 4.37 -15.53 -1.77
CA ASP A 103 3.45 -16.45 -1.09
C ASP A 103 2.05 -16.55 -1.74
N CYS A 104 1.81 -15.83 -2.84
CA CYS A 104 0.55 -15.92 -3.57
C CYS A 104 0.50 -17.20 -4.44
N PRO A 105 -0.47 -18.10 -4.25
CA PRO A 105 -0.60 -19.31 -5.05
C PRO A 105 -0.94 -19.00 -6.52
N GLN A 106 -1.59 -17.88 -6.79
CA GLN A 106 -1.94 -17.40 -8.14
C GLN A 106 -0.90 -16.49 -8.76
N LYS A 107 0.31 -16.41 -8.18
CA LYS A 107 1.35 -15.46 -8.62
C LYS A 107 1.68 -15.56 -10.10
N SER A 108 1.76 -16.77 -10.67
CA SER A 108 2.11 -16.96 -12.09
C SER A 108 1.07 -16.31 -13.02
N ILE A 109 -0.21 -16.50 -12.73
CA ILE A 109 -1.32 -15.89 -13.49
C ILE A 109 -1.29 -14.37 -13.30
N LEU A 110 -1.12 -13.91 -12.08
CA LEU A 110 -1.12 -12.48 -11.77
C LEU A 110 0.08 -11.75 -12.37
N TYR A 111 1.27 -12.37 -12.43
CA TYR A 111 2.43 -11.78 -13.13
C TYR A 111 2.25 -11.75 -14.65
N ALA A 112 1.48 -12.68 -15.21
CA ALA A 112 1.11 -12.61 -16.62
C ALA A 112 0.14 -11.46 -16.91
N LEU A 113 -0.80 -11.20 -15.98
CA LEU A 113 -1.80 -10.13 -16.11
C LEU A 113 -1.26 -8.75 -15.80
N VAL A 114 -0.41 -8.64 -14.77
CA VAL A 114 0.18 -7.36 -14.33
C VAL A 114 1.69 -7.44 -14.48
N LYS A 115 2.20 -6.96 -15.61
CA LYS A 115 3.64 -6.85 -15.85
C LYS A 115 4.25 -5.77 -14.95
N GLU A 116 5.52 -5.92 -14.57
CA GLU A 116 6.20 -4.94 -13.71
C GLU A 116 6.14 -3.51 -14.25
N ALA A 117 6.27 -3.32 -15.55
CA ALA A 117 6.17 -2.00 -16.18
C ALA A 117 4.80 -1.34 -15.91
N GLN A 118 3.72 -2.11 -16.01
CA GLN A 118 2.36 -1.64 -15.69
C GLN A 118 2.22 -1.32 -14.20
N ALA A 119 2.73 -2.19 -13.32
CA ALA A 119 2.74 -1.94 -11.89
C ALA A 119 3.49 -0.65 -11.54
N ARG A 120 4.67 -0.40 -12.13
CA ARG A 120 5.43 0.84 -11.96
C ARG A 120 4.63 2.07 -12.40
N THR A 121 3.94 2.00 -13.53
CA THR A 121 3.07 3.09 -14.02
C THR A 121 1.93 3.38 -13.03
N LEU A 122 1.28 2.35 -12.52
CA LEU A 122 0.22 2.49 -11.50
C LEU A 122 0.76 3.06 -10.18
N ILE A 123 1.94 2.62 -9.74
CA ILE A 123 2.59 3.16 -8.53
C ILE A 123 2.96 4.63 -8.70
N VAL A 124 3.42 5.05 -9.87
CA VAL A 124 3.65 6.49 -10.18
C VAL A 124 2.32 7.25 -10.12
N LYS A 125 1.24 6.72 -10.71
CA LYS A 125 -0.10 7.31 -10.62
C LYS A 125 -0.55 7.46 -9.17
N PHE A 126 -0.38 6.42 -8.35
CA PHE A 126 -0.66 6.46 -6.92
C PHE A 126 0.12 7.58 -6.20
N GLY A 127 1.43 7.68 -6.45
CA GLY A 127 2.25 8.75 -5.89
C GLY A 127 1.76 10.15 -6.29
N LYS A 128 1.32 10.33 -7.54
CA LYS A 128 0.75 11.59 -8.02
C LYS A 128 -0.60 11.92 -7.39
N GLN A 129 -1.43 10.92 -7.12
CA GLN A 129 -2.68 11.11 -6.37
C GLN A 129 -2.41 11.59 -4.93
N LEU A 130 -1.36 11.08 -4.29
CA LEU A 130 -1.01 11.44 -2.92
C LEU A 130 -0.36 12.83 -2.79
N TYR A 131 0.48 13.22 -3.75
CA TYR A 131 1.39 14.36 -3.59
C TYR A 131 1.28 15.42 -4.70
N GLY A 132 0.34 15.25 -5.61
CA GLY A 132 0.11 16.13 -6.74
C GLY A 132 0.95 15.78 -7.98
N ALA A 133 0.49 16.24 -9.15
CA ALA A 133 1.05 15.88 -10.44
C ALA A 133 2.50 16.38 -10.64
N ASN A 134 2.85 17.50 -10.00
CA ASN A 134 4.13 18.17 -10.20
C ASN A 134 5.27 17.60 -9.36
N LYS A 135 4.98 16.78 -8.35
CA LYS A 135 6.03 16.22 -7.50
C LYS A 135 6.65 14.99 -8.16
N PRO A 136 7.96 14.94 -8.40
CA PRO A 136 8.62 13.79 -9.00
C PRO A 136 8.44 12.53 -8.15
N ILE A 137 7.97 11.46 -8.78
CA ILE A 137 7.79 10.15 -8.16
C ILE A 137 8.90 9.21 -8.63
N VAL A 138 9.65 8.65 -7.70
CA VAL A 138 10.73 7.69 -7.96
C VAL A 138 10.33 6.34 -7.39
N VAL A 139 10.21 5.35 -8.25
CA VAL A 139 9.74 4.00 -7.90
C VAL A 139 10.93 3.04 -7.84
N HIS A 140 11.12 2.39 -6.71
CA HIS A 140 12.16 1.39 -6.49
C HIS A 140 11.55 0.03 -6.19
N ARG A 141 12.09 -1.00 -6.82
CA ARG A 141 11.81 -2.39 -6.47
C ARG A 141 12.82 -2.87 -5.42
N GLU A 142 12.33 -3.54 -4.40
CA GLU A 142 13.15 -4.11 -3.33
C GLU A 142 13.43 -5.58 -3.64
N ASP A 143 14.50 -5.84 -4.41
CA ASP A 143 14.82 -7.19 -4.90
C ASP A 143 15.99 -7.87 -4.21
N SER A 144 16.79 -7.14 -3.44
CA SER A 144 18.01 -7.71 -2.88
C SER A 144 18.06 -7.61 -1.36
N ILE A 145 18.79 -8.57 -0.75
CA ILE A 145 19.15 -8.56 0.67
C ILE A 145 19.83 -7.24 1.04
N VAL A 146 20.61 -6.67 0.12
CA VAL A 146 21.28 -5.37 0.30
C VAL A 146 20.30 -4.22 0.38
N SER A 147 19.29 -4.16 -0.50
CA SER A 147 18.25 -3.12 -0.42
C SER A 147 17.36 -3.29 0.81
N GLN A 148 17.09 -4.52 1.23
CA GLN A 148 16.40 -4.81 2.49
C GLN A 148 17.24 -4.33 3.70
N TRP A 149 18.54 -4.55 3.67
CA TRP A 149 19.45 -4.10 4.73
C TRP A 149 19.53 -2.57 4.79
N LEU A 150 19.71 -1.90 3.65
CA LEU A 150 19.72 -0.44 3.56
C LEU A 150 18.40 0.18 4.05
N ASN A 151 17.26 -0.40 3.68
CA ASN A 151 15.95 0.07 4.14
C ASN A 151 15.75 -0.16 5.65
N ARG A 152 16.32 -1.23 6.24
CA ARG A 152 16.33 -1.46 7.69
C ARG A 152 17.20 -0.41 8.41
N CYS A 153 18.34 -0.04 7.85
CA CYS A 153 19.20 1.03 8.37
C CYS A 153 18.48 2.38 8.32
N ASP A 154 17.87 2.75 7.20
CA ASP A 154 17.07 3.97 7.05
C ASP A 154 15.90 4.02 8.04
N ALA A 155 15.21 2.91 8.22
CA ALA A 155 14.11 2.80 9.19
C ALA A 155 14.58 2.86 10.65
N ALA A 156 15.77 2.33 10.94
CA ALA A 156 16.39 2.41 12.28
C ALA A 156 16.84 3.85 12.58
N ILE A 157 17.46 4.52 11.63
CA ILE A 157 17.87 5.93 11.71
C ILE A 157 16.63 6.81 11.89
N TYR A 158 15.56 6.60 11.11
CA TYR A 158 14.32 7.33 11.23
C TYR A 158 13.64 7.13 12.60
N ARG A 159 13.60 5.88 13.12
CA ARG A 159 13.09 5.59 14.46
C ARG A 159 13.93 6.22 15.56
N ARG A 160 15.27 6.25 15.41
CA ARG A 160 16.17 6.90 16.35
C ARG A 160 15.98 8.42 16.33
N TRP A 161 15.83 9.02 15.15
CA TRP A 161 15.58 10.45 14.97
C TRP A 161 14.23 10.88 15.56
N ASN A 162 13.16 10.10 15.34
CA ASN A 162 11.85 10.39 15.93
C ASN A 162 11.85 10.25 17.46
N ARG A 163 12.64 9.34 18.02
CA ARG A 163 12.82 9.24 19.48
C ARG A 163 13.57 10.46 20.05
N LEU A 164 14.62 10.91 19.37
CA LEU A 164 15.35 12.12 19.76
C LEU A 164 14.45 13.36 19.64
N ARG A 165 13.69 13.52 18.56
CA ARG A 165 12.76 14.62 18.39
C ARG A 165 11.66 14.66 19.47
N LYS A 166 11.14 13.50 19.88
CA LYS A 166 10.18 13.43 20.99
C LYS A 166 10.81 13.84 22.34
N ARG A 167 12.07 13.49 22.57
CA ARG A 167 12.80 13.92 23.77
C ARG A 167 13.07 15.42 23.78
N LEU A 168 13.42 16.01 22.66
CA LEU A 168 13.67 17.45 22.52
C LEU A 168 12.41 18.30 22.64
N ASN A 169 11.25 17.79 22.15
CA ASN A 169 9.98 18.49 22.25
C ASN A 169 9.24 18.21 23.57
N GLY A 170 9.70 17.26 24.40
CA GLY A 170 9.12 16.92 25.71
C GLY A 170 9.75 17.65 26.90
N THR A 171 10.73 18.50 26.66
CA THR A 171 11.46 19.24 27.71
C THR A 171 11.11 20.73 27.76
N SER A 172 9.95 21.16 27.28
CA SER A 172 9.49 22.52 27.54
C SER A 172 8.09 22.50 28.14
N VAL A 173 8.08 23.07 29.31
CA VAL A 173 6.95 23.60 30.12
C VAL A 173 6.58 22.74 31.32
N ASP A 174 7.44 22.85 32.34
CA ASP A 174 6.98 23.06 33.70
C ASP A 174 7.87 24.13 34.32
N SER A 175 7.45 25.38 34.23
CA SER A 175 7.94 26.45 35.07
C SER A 175 6.83 27.47 35.26
N LYS A 176 6.15 27.28 36.43
CA LYS A 176 5.45 28.30 37.24
C LYS A 176 4.37 29.10 36.54
#